data_7215b5d68a41e341ebb6bce22ab88205
#
_entry.id   7215b5d68a41e341ebb6bce22ab88205
#
_cell.length_a   1.000
_cell.length_b   1.000
_cell.length_c   1.000
_cell.angle_alpha   90.00
_cell.angle_beta   90.00
_cell.angle_gamma   90.00
#
_symmetry.space_group_name_H-M   'P 1'
#
loop_
_entity.id
_entity.type
_entity.pdbx_description
1 polymer ?
#
loop_
_entity_poly.entity_id
_entity_poly.type
_entity_poly.pdbx_seq_one_letter_code
_entity_poly.pdbx_strand_id
1 'polypeptide(L)'
;MSKVNIMGIDIDSLTNQETINRVEEFIINKKPLHLMGVNADKLNLCKTDKKLEEIVKKSEIINADGASVILASKYLGKPLPERVAGIDLMQDLLKLSCEKGYSAYFFGAKQEVVDKMLENFKETYPNLNIVGARNGYFSDEELKNIEADIAEKNPDIVYIGITSPKKEYIVQEFLDNGLNSVFMGVGGSFDVLSGTIPRAPKWMQKANLEWLFRVANEPRRLFKRYFVGNVTFIKEIVKEKRSQNG
;
A
#
# COMPACT_ATOMS: atom_id res chain seq x y z
N MET A 1 -16.64 12.59 -3.53
CA MET A 1 -15.22 12.89 -3.33
C MET A 1 -14.61 13.21 -4.68
N SER A 2 -13.69 14.18 -4.73
CA SER A 2 -12.96 14.48 -5.97
C SER A 2 -11.91 13.41 -6.24
N LYS A 3 -11.75 13.07 -7.52
CA LYS A 3 -10.72 12.14 -7.99
C LYS A 3 -9.88 12.82 -9.06
N VAL A 4 -8.62 12.44 -9.15
CA VAL A 4 -7.69 12.92 -10.18
C VAL A 4 -7.30 11.74 -11.06
N ASN A 5 -7.66 11.81 -12.33
CA ASN A 5 -7.27 10.79 -13.30
C ASN A 5 -5.81 10.97 -13.71
N ILE A 6 -5.01 9.92 -13.55
CA ILE A 6 -3.61 9.84 -13.98
C ILE A 6 -3.41 8.48 -14.66
N MET A 7 -3.04 8.48 -15.93
CA MET A 7 -2.82 7.28 -16.73
C MET A 7 -4.02 6.33 -16.76
N GLY A 8 -5.24 6.89 -16.72
CA GLY A 8 -6.50 6.11 -16.72
C GLY A 8 -6.92 5.53 -15.36
N ILE A 9 -6.24 5.87 -14.28
CA ILE A 9 -6.59 5.50 -12.90
C ILE A 9 -7.10 6.73 -12.16
N ASP A 10 -8.27 6.62 -11.53
CA ASP A 10 -8.91 7.67 -10.73
C ASP A 10 -8.41 7.62 -9.29
N ILE A 11 -7.44 8.46 -8.96
CA ILE A 11 -6.81 8.55 -7.63
C ILE A 11 -7.64 9.47 -6.75
N ASP A 12 -7.94 9.03 -5.54
CA ASP A 12 -8.70 9.83 -4.57
C ASP A 12 -7.90 11.03 -4.09
N SER A 13 -8.54 12.20 -4.09
CA SER A 13 -7.95 13.46 -3.62
C SER A 13 -8.15 13.57 -2.12
N LEU A 14 -7.44 12.73 -1.36
CA LEU A 14 -7.51 12.64 0.09
C LEU A 14 -6.15 12.94 0.72
N THR A 15 -6.18 13.61 1.87
CA THR A 15 -5.05 13.69 2.80
C THR A 15 -4.88 12.37 3.55
N ASN A 16 -3.76 12.20 4.27
CA ASN A 16 -3.55 11.03 5.14
C ASN A 16 -4.66 10.92 6.19
N GLN A 17 -5.00 12.04 6.83
CA GLN A 17 -6.05 12.06 7.86
C GLN A 17 -7.44 11.74 7.30
N GLU A 18 -7.80 12.27 6.14
CA GLU A 18 -9.06 11.94 5.46
C GLU A 18 -9.10 10.47 5.04
N THR A 19 -7.96 9.91 4.63
CA THR A 19 -7.85 8.47 4.34
C THR A 19 -8.09 7.63 5.59
N ILE A 20 -7.47 7.99 6.73
CA ILE A 20 -7.67 7.30 8.02
C ILE A 20 -9.15 7.33 8.41
N ASN A 21 -9.79 8.49 8.37
CA ASN A 21 -11.21 8.65 8.70
C ASN A 21 -12.10 7.78 7.79
N ARG A 22 -11.75 7.73 6.49
CA ARG A 22 -12.49 6.91 5.54
C ARG A 22 -12.31 5.41 5.78
N VAL A 23 -11.10 4.96 6.09
CA VAL A 23 -10.83 3.57 6.48
C VAL A 23 -11.62 3.19 7.72
N GLU A 24 -11.67 4.07 8.73
CA GLU A 24 -12.44 3.85 9.95
C GLU A 24 -13.94 3.69 9.66
N GLU A 25 -14.51 4.44 8.71
CA GLU A 25 -15.90 4.25 8.28
C GLU A 25 -16.15 2.84 7.71
N PHE A 26 -15.21 2.26 6.95
CA PHE A 26 -15.32 0.88 6.46
C PHE A 26 -15.28 -0.13 7.59
N ILE A 27 -14.39 0.06 8.57
CA ILE A 27 -14.27 -0.81 9.75
C ILE A 27 -15.57 -0.79 10.56
N ILE A 28 -16.07 0.40 10.90
CA ILE A 28 -17.30 0.57 11.70
C ILE A 28 -18.50 -0.07 10.99
N ASN A 29 -18.63 0.11 9.70
CA ASN A 29 -19.74 -0.42 8.90
C ASN A 29 -19.54 -1.88 8.48
N LYS A 30 -18.45 -2.54 8.91
CA LYS A 30 -18.10 -3.93 8.53
C LYS A 30 -18.15 -4.17 7.03
N LYS A 31 -17.63 -3.21 6.26
CA LYS A 31 -17.56 -3.30 4.80
C LYS A 31 -16.15 -3.67 4.36
N PRO A 32 -16.00 -4.54 3.36
CA PRO A 32 -14.69 -4.85 2.80
C PRO A 32 -14.08 -3.62 2.13
N LEU A 33 -12.76 -3.51 2.18
CA LEU A 33 -12.02 -2.41 1.56
C LEU A 33 -10.70 -2.90 0.99
N HIS A 34 -10.46 -2.67 -0.30
CA HIS A 34 -9.11 -2.71 -0.87
C HIS A 34 -8.50 -1.30 -0.79
N LEU A 35 -7.68 -1.08 0.23
CA LEU A 35 -6.93 0.18 0.39
C LEU A 35 -5.68 0.16 -0.49
N MET A 36 -5.73 0.87 -1.60
CA MET A 36 -4.73 0.83 -2.67
C MET A 36 -3.79 2.04 -2.63
N GLY A 37 -2.49 1.80 -2.50
CA GLY A 37 -1.48 2.82 -2.75
C GLY A 37 -0.91 2.71 -4.16
N VAL A 38 -0.91 3.80 -4.95
CA VAL A 38 -0.34 3.83 -6.29
C VAL A 38 0.91 4.70 -6.36
N ASN A 39 1.88 4.23 -7.14
CA ASN A 39 3.12 4.92 -7.48
C ASN A 39 3.41 4.73 -8.97
N ALA A 40 4.48 5.35 -9.49
CA ALA A 40 4.85 5.26 -10.91
C ALA A 40 4.97 3.82 -11.41
N ASP A 41 5.54 2.93 -10.60
CA ASP A 41 5.75 1.54 -10.96
C ASP A 41 4.42 0.79 -11.13
N LYS A 42 3.50 0.96 -10.18
CA LYS A 42 2.16 0.34 -10.26
C LYS A 42 1.36 0.90 -11.45
N LEU A 43 1.39 2.21 -11.68
CA LEU A 43 0.71 2.82 -12.84
C LEU A 43 1.28 2.33 -14.17
N ASN A 44 2.61 2.13 -14.26
CA ASN A 44 3.23 1.51 -15.44
C ASN A 44 2.80 0.05 -15.61
N LEU A 45 2.73 -0.73 -14.52
CA LEU A 45 2.27 -2.12 -14.56
C LEU A 45 0.82 -2.23 -15.04
N CYS A 46 -0.07 -1.34 -14.62
CA CYS A 46 -1.47 -1.31 -15.08
C CYS A 46 -1.59 -1.15 -16.62
N LYS A 47 -0.61 -0.56 -17.29
CA LYS A 47 -0.58 -0.46 -18.76
C LYS A 47 -0.40 -1.81 -19.46
N THR A 48 0.33 -2.72 -18.84
CA THR A 48 0.71 -4.02 -19.43
C THR A 48 -0.04 -5.20 -18.81
N ASP A 49 -0.55 -5.03 -17.61
CA ASP A 49 -1.28 -6.04 -16.85
C ASP A 49 -2.74 -5.61 -16.67
N LYS A 50 -3.61 -6.09 -17.54
CA LYS A 50 -5.04 -5.73 -17.55
C LYS A 50 -5.77 -6.21 -16.30
N LYS A 51 -5.39 -7.38 -15.75
CA LYS A 51 -5.98 -7.87 -14.50
C LYS A 51 -5.66 -6.94 -13.34
N LEU A 52 -4.40 -6.49 -13.24
CA LEU A 52 -4.01 -5.50 -12.24
C LEU A 52 -4.74 -4.16 -12.42
N GLU A 53 -4.86 -3.68 -13.67
CA GLU A 53 -5.57 -2.44 -13.98
C GLU A 53 -7.02 -2.49 -13.49
N GLU A 54 -7.72 -3.59 -13.75
CA GLU A 54 -9.11 -3.79 -13.29
C GLU A 54 -9.22 -3.82 -11.77
N ILE A 55 -8.32 -4.53 -11.08
CA ILE A 55 -8.27 -4.57 -9.62
C ILE A 55 -8.05 -3.18 -9.04
N VAL A 56 -7.07 -2.43 -9.57
CA VAL A 56 -6.79 -1.06 -9.11
C VAL A 56 -8.00 -0.17 -9.32
N LYS A 57 -8.66 -0.24 -10.50
CA LYS A 57 -9.86 0.57 -10.79
C LYS A 57 -11.07 0.23 -9.91
N LYS A 58 -11.19 -1.00 -9.45
CA LYS A 58 -12.27 -1.46 -8.56
C LYS A 58 -12.02 -1.13 -7.09
N SER A 59 -10.78 -0.80 -6.71
CA SER A 59 -10.43 -0.50 -5.32
C SER A 59 -11.22 0.72 -4.82
N GLU A 60 -11.75 0.63 -3.60
CA GLU A 60 -12.65 1.63 -3.01
C GLU A 60 -11.92 2.91 -2.64
N ILE A 61 -10.64 2.79 -2.21
CA ILE A 61 -9.77 3.93 -1.91
C ILE A 61 -8.43 3.74 -2.64
N ILE A 62 -8.06 4.74 -3.45
CA ILE A 62 -6.80 4.74 -4.22
C ILE A 62 -5.99 5.97 -3.85
N ASN A 63 -4.93 5.79 -3.08
CA ASN A 63 -4.07 6.87 -2.60
C ASN A 63 -2.80 7.05 -3.45
N ALA A 64 -2.31 8.29 -3.53
CA ALA A 64 -1.01 8.62 -4.13
C ALA A 64 0.13 8.32 -3.14
N ASP A 65 0.69 7.09 -3.18
CA ASP A 65 1.84 6.70 -2.35
C ASP A 65 3.18 7.25 -2.88
N GLY A 66 3.33 7.36 -4.20
CA GLY A 66 4.57 7.81 -4.83
C GLY A 66 4.69 9.33 -4.98
N ALA A 67 5.86 9.91 -4.62
CA ALA A 67 6.15 11.32 -4.87
C ALA A 67 6.02 11.73 -6.34
N SER A 68 6.38 10.83 -7.27
CA SER A 68 6.21 11.04 -8.72
C SER A 68 4.75 11.22 -9.13
N VAL A 69 3.80 10.57 -8.44
CA VAL A 69 2.36 10.73 -8.70
C VAL A 69 1.89 12.13 -8.29
N ILE A 70 2.37 12.65 -7.16
CA ILE A 70 2.09 14.02 -6.72
C ILE A 70 2.66 15.05 -7.71
N LEU A 71 3.88 14.83 -8.20
CA LEU A 71 4.46 15.73 -9.21
C LEU A 71 3.69 15.68 -10.53
N ALA A 72 3.27 14.49 -10.95
CA ALA A 72 2.46 14.30 -12.15
C ALA A 72 1.10 15.01 -12.04
N SER A 73 0.42 14.91 -10.90
CA SER A 73 -0.87 15.57 -10.66
C SER A 73 -0.76 17.10 -10.79
N LYS A 74 0.32 17.68 -10.25
CA LYS A 74 0.62 19.13 -10.40
C LYS A 74 0.90 19.50 -11.85
N TYR A 75 1.72 18.70 -12.55
CA TYR A 75 2.05 18.96 -13.97
C TYR A 75 0.82 18.86 -14.87
N LEU A 76 -0.11 17.94 -14.59
CA LEU A 76 -1.37 17.80 -15.30
C LEU A 76 -2.38 18.93 -14.97
N GLY A 77 -2.09 19.78 -13.97
CA GLY A 77 -2.97 20.88 -13.56
C GLY A 77 -4.12 20.46 -12.63
N LYS A 78 -4.02 19.28 -12.04
CA LYS A 78 -5.00 18.70 -11.10
C LYS A 78 -4.28 18.22 -9.84
N PRO A 79 -3.77 19.14 -8.98
CA PRO A 79 -2.92 18.76 -7.85
C PRO A 79 -3.68 17.92 -6.83
N LEU A 80 -3.06 16.80 -6.45
CA LEU A 80 -3.46 16.03 -5.27
C LEU A 80 -2.96 16.75 -4.00
N PRO A 81 -3.69 16.64 -2.86
CA PRO A 81 -3.38 17.41 -1.65
C PRO A 81 -2.02 17.07 -1.06
N GLU A 82 -1.71 15.79 -0.92
CA GLU A 82 -0.45 15.30 -0.39
C GLU A 82 -0.11 13.88 -0.82
N ARG A 83 1.09 13.44 -0.50
CA ARG A 83 1.51 12.05 -0.64
C ARG A 83 1.06 11.25 0.57
N VAL A 84 0.24 10.23 0.38
CA VAL A 84 -0.14 9.26 1.40
C VAL A 84 0.78 8.05 1.30
N ALA A 85 1.90 8.09 2.04
CA ALA A 85 2.88 7.02 2.02
C ALA A 85 2.38 5.80 2.79
N GLY A 86 2.40 4.62 2.14
CA GLY A 86 1.84 3.39 2.72
C GLY A 86 2.40 3.03 4.10
N ILE A 87 3.69 3.26 4.36
CA ILE A 87 4.30 2.99 5.67
C ILE A 87 3.82 3.98 6.76
N ASP A 88 3.59 5.24 6.41
CA ASP A 88 3.08 6.24 7.36
C ASP A 88 1.62 5.97 7.69
N LEU A 89 0.80 5.74 6.65
CA LEU A 89 -0.60 5.36 6.81
C LEU A 89 -0.75 4.07 7.64
N MET A 90 0.09 3.05 7.40
CA MET A 90 0.10 1.83 8.22
C MET A 90 0.35 2.15 9.70
N GLN A 91 1.36 2.97 10.02
CA GLN A 91 1.67 3.33 11.41
C GLN A 91 0.53 4.12 12.07
N ASP A 92 -0.11 5.02 11.33
CA ASP A 92 -1.22 5.80 11.86
C ASP A 92 -2.48 4.93 12.06
N LEU A 93 -2.76 3.97 11.17
CA LEU A 93 -3.82 2.97 11.38
C LEU A 93 -3.52 2.02 12.53
N LEU A 94 -2.25 1.65 12.79
CA LEU A 94 -1.86 0.87 13.97
C LEU A 94 -2.11 1.65 15.25
N LYS A 95 -1.82 2.97 15.30
CA LYS A 95 -2.16 3.83 16.45
C LYS A 95 -3.67 3.89 16.67
N LEU A 96 -4.43 4.14 15.60
CA LEU A 96 -5.89 4.12 15.67
C LEU A 96 -6.42 2.79 16.20
N SER A 97 -5.84 1.66 15.74
CA SER A 97 -6.21 0.33 16.22
C SER A 97 -5.95 0.15 17.71
N CYS A 98 -4.83 0.67 18.24
CA CYS A 98 -4.55 0.68 19.68
C CYS A 98 -5.57 1.51 20.47
N GLU A 99 -5.98 2.67 19.94
CA GLU A 99 -6.90 3.59 20.60
C GLU A 99 -8.34 3.08 20.59
N LYS A 100 -8.76 2.42 19.51
CA LYS A 100 -10.14 1.98 19.28
C LYS A 100 -10.37 0.48 19.52
N GLY A 101 -9.31 -0.31 19.75
CA GLY A 101 -9.39 -1.74 19.95
C GLY A 101 -9.61 -2.54 18.67
N TYR A 102 -9.31 -1.96 17.48
CA TYR A 102 -9.43 -2.70 16.22
C TYR A 102 -8.39 -3.80 16.13
N SER A 103 -8.82 -4.95 15.57
CA SER A 103 -7.98 -6.12 15.40
C SER A 103 -7.16 -6.07 14.11
N ALA A 104 -5.91 -6.53 14.19
CA ALA A 104 -4.97 -6.53 13.09
C ALA A 104 -4.45 -7.94 12.79
N TYR A 105 -4.32 -8.25 11.49
CA TYR A 105 -3.65 -9.45 10.99
C TYR A 105 -2.49 -9.05 10.07
N PHE A 106 -1.34 -9.73 10.19
CA PHE A 106 -0.13 -9.45 9.40
C PHE A 106 0.21 -10.63 8.50
N PHE A 107 0.27 -10.40 7.19
CA PHE A 107 0.58 -11.43 6.20
C PHE A 107 1.65 -10.96 5.23
N GLY A 108 2.81 -11.57 5.25
CA GLY A 108 3.89 -11.21 4.31
C GLY A 108 5.28 -11.29 4.91
N ALA A 109 6.28 -10.86 4.14
CA ALA A 109 7.70 -10.88 4.45
C ALA A 109 8.23 -12.29 4.80
N LYS A 110 9.46 -12.38 5.31
CA LYS A 110 10.04 -13.61 5.85
C LYS A 110 9.60 -13.82 7.30
N GLN A 111 9.66 -15.06 7.80
CA GLN A 111 9.26 -15.36 9.16
C GLN A 111 10.04 -14.55 10.21
N GLU A 112 11.37 -14.50 10.05
CA GLU A 112 12.22 -13.72 10.96
C GLU A 112 11.91 -12.22 10.99
N VAL A 113 11.41 -11.66 9.85
CA VAL A 113 10.98 -10.26 9.76
C VAL A 113 9.67 -10.06 10.49
N VAL A 114 8.72 -10.98 10.30
CA VAL A 114 7.43 -10.95 11.00
C VAL A 114 7.64 -11.04 12.51
N ASP A 115 8.41 -12.02 12.97
CA ASP A 115 8.66 -12.26 14.41
C ASP A 115 9.27 -11.01 15.07
N LYS A 116 10.32 -10.44 14.44
CA LYS A 116 10.98 -9.25 14.94
C LYS A 116 10.08 -7.99 14.90
N MET A 117 9.25 -7.85 13.87
CA MET A 117 8.28 -6.77 13.80
C MET A 117 7.26 -6.86 14.93
N LEU A 118 6.72 -8.06 15.19
CA LEU A 118 5.78 -8.29 16.28
C LEU A 118 6.39 -8.06 17.65
N GLU A 119 7.68 -8.39 17.82
CA GLU A 119 8.41 -8.10 19.05
C GLU A 119 8.52 -6.57 19.27
N ASN A 120 8.92 -5.81 18.23
CA ASN A 120 8.97 -4.36 18.29
C ASN A 120 7.59 -3.73 18.58
N PHE A 121 6.51 -4.35 18.10
CA PHE A 121 5.15 -3.87 18.34
C PHE A 121 4.71 -4.00 19.79
N LYS A 122 5.22 -4.97 20.56
CA LYS A 122 4.94 -5.07 22.00
C LYS A 122 5.36 -3.81 22.76
N GLU A 123 6.44 -3.15 22.31
CA GLU A 123 6.94 -1.90 22.90
C GLU A 123 6.26 -0.68 22.29
N THR A 124 6.12 -0.64 20.94
CA THR A 124 5.65 0.53 20.22
C THR A 124 4.12 0.67 20.23
N TYR A 125 3.43 -0.47 20.24
CA TYR A 125 1.96 -0.59 20.17
C TYR A 125 1.42 -1.60 21.21
N PRO A 126 1.59 -1.36 22.52
CA PRO A 126 1.33 -2.34 23.58
C PRO A 126 -0.12 -2.80 23.67
N ASN A 127 -1.07 -1.97 23.18
CA ASN A 127 -2.50 -2.28 23.20
C ASN A 127 -3.03 -2.76 21.84
N LEU A 128 -2.14 -3.08 20.88
CA LEU A 128 -2.56 -3.55 19.57
C LEU A 128 -3.13 -4.97 19.66
N ASN A 129 -4.38 -5.13 19.27
CA ASN A 129 -5.05 -6.43 19.19
C ASN A 129 -4.59 -7.21 17.94
N ILE A 130 -3.54 -8.00 18.06
CA ILE A 130 -3.00 -8.83 16.97
C ILE A 130 -3.67 -10.20 17.03
N VAL A 131 -4.57 -10.47 16.06
CA VAL A 131 -5.33 -11.74 16.00
C VAL A 131 -4.62 -12.81 15.17
N GLY A 132 -3.61 -12.43 14.37
CA GLY A 132 -2.80 -13.40 13.64
C GLY A 132 -1.64 -12.78 12.87
N ALA A 133 -0.68 -13.64 12.55
CA ALA A 133 0.46 -13.25 11.72
C ALA A 133 0.99 -14.47 10.94
N ARG A 134 1.38 -14.26 9.68
CA ARG A 134 1.90 -15.30 8.80
C ARG A 134 2.97 -14.70 7.86
N ASN A 135 4.02 -15.47 7.58
CA ASN A 135 4.98 -15.09 6.56
C ASN A 135 4.39 -15.17 5.13
N GLY A 136 5.07 -14.51 4.17
CA GLY A 136 4.62 -14.39 2.79
C GLY A 136 5.13 -15.47 1.83
N TYR A 137 5.64 -16.60 2.35
CA TYR A 137 6.13 -17.74 1.58
C TYR A 137 5.16 -18.90 1.75
N PHE A 138 4.45 -19.23 0.70
CA PHE A 138 3.35 -20.21 0.73
C PHE A 138 3.13 -20.81 -0.66
N SER A 139 2.61 -22.05 -0.69
CA SER A 139 2.02 -22.71 -1.86
C SER A 139 0.56 -22.26 -2.07
N ASP A 140 -0.02 -22.61 -3.23
CA ASP A 140 -1.44 -22.30 -3.51
C ASP A 140 -2.38 -22.99 -2.51
N GLU A 141 -2.05 -24.19 -2.03
CA GLU A 141 -2.81 -24.88 -0.99
C GLU A 141 -2.72 -24.15 0.36
N GLU A 142 -1.51 -23.72 0.73
CA GLU A 142 -1.32 -22.93 1.96
C GLU A 142 -2.03 -21.58 1.90
N LEU A 143 -2.17 -20.97 0.70
CA LEU A 143 -2.91 -19.72 0.55
C LEU A 143 -4.37 -19.87 0.95
N LYS A 144 -5.02 -21.00 0.61
CA LYS A 144 -6.39 -21.30 1.04
C LYS A 144 -6.51 -21.46 2.55
N ASN A 145 -5.50 -22.07 3.19
CA ASN A 145 -5.46 -22.19 4.65
C ASN A 145 -5.26 -20.83 5.32
N ILE A 146 -4.45 -19.94 4.72
CA ILE A 146 -4.26 -18.56 5.19
C ILE A 146 -5.57 -17.78 5.07
N GLU A 147 -6.26 -17.91 3.94
CA GLU A 147 -7.57 -17.30 3.72
C GLU A 147 -8.60 -17.76 4.77
N ALA A 148 -8.67 -19.07 5.03
CA ALA A 148 -9.57 -19.65 6.02
C ALA A 148 -9.24 -19.14 7.45
N ASP A 149 -7.94 -19.03 7.81
CA ASP A 149 -7.49 -18.47 9.08
C ASP A 149 -7.88 -17.00 9.26
N ILE A 150 -7.73 -16.19 8.19
CA ILE A 150 -8.17 -14.78 8.18
C ILE A 150 -9.69 -14.68 8.29
N ALA A 151 -10.43 -15.53 7.58
CA ALA A 151 -11.89 -15.57 7.64
C ALA A 151 -12.42 -15.96 9.03
N GLU A 152 -11.81 -16.96 9.68
CA GLU A 152 -12.15 -17.39 11.05
C GLU A 152 -11.89 -16.30 12.08
N LYS A 153 -10.73 -15.65 11.99
CA LYS A 153 -10.32 -14.58 12.91
C LYS A 153 -11.02 -13.25 12.64
N ASN A 154 -11.54 -13.07 11.45
CA ASN A 154 -12.27 -11.89 10.98
C ASN A 154 -11.68 -10.55 11.47
N PRO A 155 -10.39 -10.27 11.16
CA PRO A 155 -9.72 -9.05 11.60
C PRO A 155 -10.35 -7.81 10.99
N ASP A 156 -10.28 -6.68 11.69
CA ASP A 156 -10.71 -5.38 11.15
C ASP A 156 -9.78 -4.93 10.02
N ILE A 157 -8.45 -5.14 10.17
CA ILE A 157 -7.45 -4.77 9.16
C ILE A 157 -6.48 -5.93 8.91
N VAL A 158 -6.22 -6.23 7.63
CA VAL A 158 -5.18 -7.16 7.16
C VAL A 158 -4.09 -6.38 6.45
N TYR A 159 -2.88 -6.37 7.01
CA TYR A 159 -1.70 -5.77 6.39
C TYR A 159 -0.95 -6.81 5.57
N ILE A 160 -0.70 -6.53 4.27
CA ILE A 160 -0.07 -7.48 3.36
C ILE A 160 1.32 -7.00 2.91
N GLY A 161 2.36 -7.61 3.46
CA GLY A 161 3.77 -7.34 3.19
C GLY A 161 4.33 -8.18 2.02
N ILE A 162 3.59 -8.25 0.91
CA ILE A 162 3.98 -9.00 -0.31
C ILE A 162 4.20 -7.99 -1.45
N THR A 163 4.99 -8.38 -2.46
CA THR A 163 5.28 -7.52 -3.61
C THR A 163 4.11 -7.46 -4.60
N SER A 164 3.95 -6.31 -5.28
CA SER A 164 3.03 -6.17 -6.43
C SER A 164 3.56 -6.97 -7.63
N PRO A 165 2.70 -7.54 -8.49
CA PRO A 165 1.22 -7.50 -8.43
C PRO A 165 0.61 -8.64 -7.60
N LYS A 166 1.41 -9.56 -7.03
CA LYS A 166 0.92 -10.76 -6.33
C LYS A 166 -0.05 -10.41 -5.18
N LYS A 167 0.26 -9.39 -4.38
CA LYS A 167 -0.60 -9.00 -3.26
C LYS A 167 -1.97 -8.46 -3.71
N GLU A 168 -2.01 -7.74 -4.84
CA GLU A 168 -3.26 -7.21 -5.38
C GLU A 168 -4.19 -8.35 -5.84
N TYR A 169 -3.61 -9.40 -6.43
CA TYR A 169 -4.36 -10.59 -6.84
C TYR A 169 -4.90 -11.36 -5.64
N ILE A 170 -4.08 -11.53 -4.59
CA ILE A 170 -4.49 -12.19 -3.35
C ILE A 170 -5.63 -11.43 -2.67
N VAL A 171 -5.50 -10.11 -2.53
CA VAL A 171 -6.55 -9.28 -1.93
C VAL A 171 -7.85 -9.40 -2.71
N GLN A 172 -7.79 -9.33 -4.05
CA GLN A 172 -8.98 -9.45 -4.87
C GLN A 172 -9.65 -10.83 -4.70
N GLU A 173 -8.85 -11.91 -4.66
CA GLU A 173 -9.36 -13.27 -4.43
C GLU A 173 -10.06 -13.36 -3.06
N PHE A 174 -9.47 -12.84 -2.00
CA PHE A 174 -10.06 -12.83 -0.65
C PHE A 174 -11.38 -12.03 -0.60
N LEU A 175 -11.43 -10.89 -1.29
CA LEU A 175 -12.64 -10.07 -1.40
C LEU A 175 -13.75 -10.77 -2.21
N ASP A 176 -13.38 -11.40 -3.33
CA ASP A 176 -14.30 -12.16 -4.17
C ASP A 176 -14.87 -13.40 -3.43
N ASN A 177 -14.11 -13.96 -2.49
CA ASN A 177 -14.52 -15.07 -1.60
C ASN A 177 -15.28 -14.57 -0.35
N GLY A 178 -15.54 -13.26 -0.21
CA GLY A 178 -16.44 -12.70 0.79
C GLY A 178 -15.78 -12.31 2.11
N LEU A 179 -14.46 -12.16 2.18
CA LEU A 179 -13.80 -11.62 3.37
C LEU A 179 -14.13 -10.12 3.54
N ASN A 180 -14.48 -9.71 4.77
CA ASN A 180 -15.01 -8.37 5.07
C ASN A 180 -14.01 -7.45 5.78
N SER A 181 -12.73 -7.74 5.71
CA SER A 181 -11.68 -6.91 6.32
C SER A 181 -11.28 -5.71 5.44
N VAL A 182 -10.63 -4.73 6.04
CA VAL A 182 -9.82 -3.75 5.32
C VAL A 182 -8.49 -4.38 4.95
N PHE A 183 -8.20 -4.49 3.66
CA PHE A 183 -6.94 -5.04 3.15
C PHE A 183 -6.01 -3.90 2.72
N MET A 184 -4.84 -3.80 3.34
CA MET A 184 -3.82 -2.80 3.02
C MET A 184 -2.53 -3.45 2.55
N GLY A 185 -2.18 -3.27 1.28
CA GLY A 185 -0.91 -3.73 0.73
C GLY A 185 0.23 -2.79 1.09
N VAL A 186 1.13 -3.23 1.99
CA VAL A 186 2.21 -2.40 2.55
C VAL A 186 3.61 -2.73 2.01
N GLY A 187 3.75 -3.80 1.19
CA GLY A 187 5.02 -4.19 0.57
C GLY A 187 6.14 -4.35 1.59
N GLY A 188 7.27 -3.66 1.39
CA GLY A 188 8.45 -3.72 2.26
C GLY A 188 8.36 -2.90 3.56
N SER A 189 7.18 -2.53 4.02
CA SER A 189 7.03 -1.83 5.30
C SER A 189 7.35 -2.72 6.50
N PHE A 190 7.13 -4.03 6.39
CA PHE A 190 7.47 -4.99 7.44
C PHE A 190 8.99 -5.02 7.68
N ASP A 191 9.80 -4.99 6.61
CA ASP A 191 11.26 -4.94 6.73
C ASP A 191 11.75 -3.69 7.46
N VAL A 192 11.06 -2.56 7.27
CA VAL A 192 11.39 -1.30 7.95
C VAL A 192 10.92 -1.34 9.41
N LEU A 193 9.70 -1.81 9.68
CA LEU A 193 9.13 -1.84 11.03
C LEU A 193 9.79 -2.90 11.92
N SER A 194 10.33 -3.97 11.32
CA SER A 194 11.20 -4.92 12.02
C SER A 194 12.60 -4.36 12.33
N GLY A 195 12.99 -3.24 11.70
CA GLY A 195 14.35 -2.70 11.78
C GLY A 195 15.37 -3.47 10.94
N THR A 196 14.94 -4.41 10.09
CA THR A 196 15.81 -5.17 9.19
C THR A 196 16.38 -4.26 8.07
N ILE A 197 15.56 -3.32 7.59
CA ILE A 197 15.97 -2.29 6.65
C ILE A 197 15.79 -0.92 7.32
N PRO A 198 16.84 -0.06 7.35
CA PRO A 198 16.69 1.26 7.95
C PRO A 198 15.73 2.13 7.12
N ARG A 199 14.95 2.95 7.81
CA ARG A 199 14.14 3.98 7.15
C ARG A 199 15.02 5.18 6.79
N ALA A 200 14.71 5.84 5.68
CA ALA A 200 15.38 7.07 5.29
C ALA A 200 15.32 8.15 6.41
N PRO A 201 16.38 8.96 6.60
CA PRO A 201 16.34 10.07 7.54
C PRO A 201 15.15 11.01 7.31
N LYS A 202 14.61 11.61 8.36
CA LYS A 202 13.40 12.47 8.28
C LYS A 202 13.50 13.59 7.23
N TRP A 203 14.68 14.17 7.04
CA TRP A 203 14.88 15.20 6.01
C TRP A 203 14.71 14.65 4.59
N MET A 204 15.18 13.41 4.31
CA MET A 204 14.98 12.76 3.02
C MET A 204 13.50 12.39 2.80
N GLN A 205 12.80 11.95 3.85
CA GLN A 205 11.37 11.68 3.79
C GLN A 205 10.60 12.97 3.42
N LYS A 206 10.88 14.09 4.10
CA LYS A 206 10.29 15.40 3.82
C LYS A 206 10.62 15.94 2.43
N ALA A 207 11.82 15.64 1.91
CA ALA A 207 12.26 16.02 0.57
C ALA A 207 11.73 15.06 -0.51
N ASN A 208 10.94 14.04 -0.16
CA ASN A 208 10.48 12.98 -1.09
C ASN A 208 11.63 12.17 -1.73
N LEU A 209 12.78 12.05 -1.05
CA LEU A 209 13.98 11.32 -1.49
C LEU A 209 14.11 9.91 -0.85
N GLU A 210 13.06 9.41 -0.20
CA GLU A 210 13.05 8.07 0.42
C GLU A 210 13.36 6.95 -0.60
N TRP A 211 12.87 7.09 -1.83
CA TRP A 211 13.18 6.17 -2.92
C TRP A 211 14.70 6.10 -3.24
N LEU A 212 15.40 7.23 -3.18
CA LEU A 212 16.84 7.28 -3.42
C LEU A 212 17.61 6.57 -2.31
N PHE A 213 17.20 6.75 -1.05
CA PHE A 213 17.75 6.03 0.08
C PHE A 213 17.56 4.52 -0.05
N ARG A 214 16.38 4.07 -0.49
CA ARG A 214 16.11 2.65 -0.77
C ARG A 214 16.99 2.12 -1.90
N VAL A 215 17.20 2.88 -2.97
CA VAL A 215 18.11 2.49 -4.06
C VAL A 215 19.55 2.36 -3.55
N ALA A 216 20.00 3.27 -2.69
CA ALA A 216 21.36 3.20 -2.11
C ALA A 216 21.54 1.94 -1.25
N ASN A 217 20.52 1.49 -0.53
CA ASN A 217 20.58 0.28 0.30
C ASN A 217 20.42 -1.02 -0.52
N GLU A 218 19.65 -1.00 -1.62
CA GLU A 218 19.38 -2.17 -2.47
C GLU A 218 19.57 -1.86 -3.96
N PRO A 219 20.79 -1.45 -4.40
CA PRO A 219 20.99 -0.91 -5.75
C PRO A 219 20.70 -1.93 -6.84
N ARG A 220 21.11 -3.20 -6.67
CA ARG A 220 20.90 -4.26 -7.67
C ARG A 220 19.42 -4.54 -7.95
N ARG A 221 18.58 -4.48 -6.93
CA ARG A 221 17.14 -4.77 -7.03
C ARG A 221 16.32 -3.55 -7.48
N LEU A 222 16.67 -2.34 -6.98
CA LEU A 222 15.81 -1.17 -7.10
C LEU A 222 16.25 -0.19 -8.17
N PHE A 223 17.54 -0.13 -8.57
CA PHE A 223 18.03 0.84 -9.54
C PHE A 223 17.28 0.76 -10.88
N LYS A 224 17.25 -0.43 -11.50
CA LYS A 224 16.54 -0.62 -12.77
C LYS A 224 15.05 -0.29 -12.66
N ARG A 225 14.42 -0.72 -11.59
CA ARG A 225 13.00 -0.49 -11.30
C ARG A 225 12.68 1.01 -11.21
N TYR A 226 13.42 1.74 -10.39
CA TYR A 226 13.17 3.18 -10.19
C TYR A 226 13.61 4.01 -11.39
N PHE A 227 14.78 3.75 -11.97
CA PHE A 227 15.30 4.55 -13.08
C PHE A 227 14.45 4.35 -14.34
N VAL A 228 14.31 3.10 -14.80
CA VAL A 228 13.51 2.78 -16.00
C VAL A 228 12.03 3.08 -15.76
N GLY A 229 11.50 2.73 -14.59
CA GLY A 229 10.10 2.95 -14.24
C GLY A 229 9.73 4.45 -14.22
N ASN A 230 10.56 5.30 -13.61
CA ASN A 230 10.29 6.74 -13.59
C ASN A 230 10.42 7.38 -14.98
N VAL A 231 11.41 6.97 -15.81
CA VAL A 231 11.53 7.49 -17.19
C VAL A 231 10.30 7.12 -18.01
N THR A 232 9.83 5.86 -17.92
CA THR A 232 8.61 5.42 -18.60
C THR A 232 7.39 6.20 -18.12
N PHE A 233 7.23 6.36 -16.81
CA PHE A 233 6.15 7.12 -16.20
C PHE A 233 6.14 8.59 -16.69
N ILE A 234 7.29 9.28 -16.67
CA ILE A 234 7.39 10.66 -17.15
C ILE A 234 6.97 10.78 -18.61
N LYS A 235 7.42 9.85 -19.48
CA LYS A 235 7.02 9.85 -20.90
C LYS A 235 5.51 9.74 -21.06
N GLU A 236 4.86 8.86 -20.29
CA GLU A 236 3.39 8.69 -20.34
C GLU A 236 2.67 9.94 -19.84
N ILE A 237 3.13 10.57 -18.74
CA ILE A 237 2.55 11.82 -18.22
C ILE A 237 2.68 12.98 -19.22
N VAL A 238 3.84 13.11 -19.89
CA VAL A 238 4.01 14.14 -20.94
C VAL A 238 3.08 13.89 -22.13
N LYS A 239 2.89 12.63 -22.53
CA LYS A 239 1.96 12.26 -23.60
C LYS A 239 0.52 12.58 -23.21
N GLU A 240 0.11 12.25 -21.98
CA GLU A 240 -1.22 12.55 -21.44
C GLU A 240 -1.48 14.08 -21.44
N LYS A 241 -0.51 14.87 -20.99
CA LYS A 241 -0.62 16.33 -21.00
C LYS A 241 -0.80 16.91 -22.40
N ARG A 242 -0.09 16.37 -23.39
CA ARG A 242 -0.22 16.81 -24.79
C ARG A 242 -1.60 16.50 -25.36
N SER A 243 -2.17 15.33 -25.03
CA SER A 243 -3.52 14.96 -25.48
C SER A 243 -4.65 15.74 -24.79
N GLN A 244 -4.39 16.41 -23.66
CA GLN A 244 -5.34 17.32 -23.01
C GLN A 244 -5.37 18.72 -23.65
N ASN A 245 -4.31 19.09 -24.34
CA ASN A 245 -4.13 20.44 -24.92
C ASN A 245 -4.34 20.49 -26.44
N GLY A 246 -4.59 19.37 -27.08
CA GLY A 246 -4.91 19.23 -28.51
C GLY A 246 -6.34 18.81 -28.73
#